data_ef3e2333c0ba93c69b0298dbb35025fa
#
_entry.id   ef3e2333c0ba93c69b0298dbb35025fa
#
_cell.length_a   1.000
_cell.length_b   1.000
_cell.length_c   1.000
_cell.angle_alpha   90.00
_cell.angle_beta   90.00
_cell.angle_gamma   90.00
#
_symmetry.space_group_name_H-M   'P 1'
#
loop_
_entity.id
_entity.type
_entity.pdbx_description
1 polymer ?
#
loop_
_entity_poly.entity_id
_entity_poly.type
_entity_poly.pdbx_seq_one_letter_code
_entity_poly.pdbx_strand_id
1 'polypeptide(L)'
;MLSKCGDFTKMKTKISILDTTLRDGQQSPGAAMSYDDNLTYAKMAEDIGVDIIEAGFPAASKMEFNIVKAIANNAGQSVAIAALSQLKEAQMEACANALISGNGRKIIHTYFPVSPDLIKASIGEGKIGHIPSLVRSLFGKFSKDFDIQFSLEGFSRSTIDNSFVVDLLRAAVESDVEVINLPDTIGGDVFCCGGS
;
A
#
# COMPACT_ATOMS: atom_id res chain seq x y z
N MET A 1 21.66 27.97 -7.34
CA MET A 1 20.52 28.85 -7.03
C MET A 1 19.50 28.03 -6.26
N LEU A 2 19.73 27.90 -4.94
CA LEU A 2 18.85 27.15 -4.02
C LEU A 2 17.66 28.04 -3.67
N SER A 3 16.55 27.90 -4.39
CA SER A 3 15.35 28.65 -4.12
C SER A 3 14.32 27.80 -3.38
N LYS A 4 14.17 28.13 -2.11
CA LYS A 4 12.95 27.96 -1.32
C LYS A 4 12.53 26.52 -1.06
N CYS A 5 13.15 25.90 -0.08
CA CYS A 5 12.42 25.01 0.80
C CYS A 5 11.25 25.83 1.38
N GLY A 6 10.02 25.51 0.99
CA GLY A 6 8.83 26.23 1.43
C GLY A 6 8.76 26.20 2.96
N ASP A 7 8.29 27.30 3.53
CA ASP A 7 8.08 27.42 4.98
C ASP A 7 6.96 26.44 5.41
N PHE A 8 7.34 25.25 5.84
CA PHE A 8 6.42 24.20 6.33
C PHE A 8 5.80 24.53 7.69
N THR A 9 6.14 25.67 8.30
CA THR A 9 5.68 26.03 9.66
C THR A 9 4.18 26.43 9.72
N LYS A 10 3.48 26.58 8.58
CA LYS A 10 2.09 27.03 8.53
C LYS A 10 1.08 26.01 8.07
N MET A 11 1.47 24.83 7.60
CA MET A 11 0.51 23.78 7.24
C MET A 11 0.27 22.89 8.46
N LYS A 12 -0.94 22.92 9.02
CA LYS A 12 -1.40 21.86 9.93
C LYS A 12 -1.61 20.60 9.09
N THR A 13 -0.54 19.88 8.81
CA THR A 13 -0.60 18.62 8.08
C THR A 13 -1.12 17.56 9.04
N LYS A 14 -2.27 16.97 8.73
CA LYS A 14 -2.73 15.79 9.47
C LYS A 14 -1.80 14.63 9.12
N ILE A 15 -1.19 14.04 10.14
CA ILE A 15 -0.42 12.79 10.01
C ILE A 15 -1.38 11.64 10.28
N SER A 16 -1.39 10.63 9.41
CA SER A 16 -2.12 9.39 9.61
C SER A 16 -1.15 8.24 9.85
N ILE A 17 -1.48 7.38 10.81
CA ILE A 17 -0.66 6.22 11.19
C ILE A 17 -1.24 4.98 10.49
N LEU A 18 -0.40 4.33 9.66
CA LEU A 18 -0.66 3.02 9.08
C LEU A 18 0.05 1.95 9.91
N ASP A 19 -0.72 1.07 10.53
CA ASP A 19 -0.20 -0.13 11.20
C ASP A 19 -0.17 -1.31 10.24
N THR A 20 1.00 -1.90 10.03
CA THR A 20 1.21 -3.05 9.14
C THR A 20 1.53 -4.33 9.90
N THR A 21 1.32 -4.37 11.22
CA THR A 21 1.66 -5.53 12.06
C THR A 21 0.95 -6.79 11.61
N LEU A 22 -0.33 -6.71 11.25
CA LEU A 22 -1.13 -7.86 10.80
C LEU A 22 -0.76 -8.35 9.40
N ARG A 23 0.02 -7.59 8.63
CA ARG A 23 0.49 -8.02 7.32
C ARG A 23 2.01 -8.20 7.31
N ASP A 24 2.77 -7.12 7.38
CA ASP A 24 4.24 -7.13 7.29
C ASP A 24 4.87 -7.74 8.54
N GLY A 25 4.35 -7.40 9.71
CA GLY A 25 4.83 -7.92 10.98
C GLY A 25 4.73 -9.44 11.07
N GLN A 26 3.66 -10.04 10.58
CA GLN A 26 3.48 -11.50 10.59
C GLN A 26 4.38 -12.26 9.60
N GLN A 27 5.05 -11.58 8.68
CA GLN A 27 6.02 -12.20 7.78
C GLN A 27 7.35 -12.52 8.48
N SER A 28 7.56 -11.99 9.69
CA SER A 28 8.74 -12.33 10.50
C SER A 28 8.64 -13.76 11.04
N PRO A 29 9.75 -14.53 11.07
CA PRO A 29 9.74 -15.87 11.61
C PRO A 29 9.23 -15.90 13.05
N GLY A 30 8.22 -16.73 13.33
CA GLY A 30 7.63 -16.88 14.66
C GLY A 30 6.59 -15.83 15.04
N ALA A 31 6.28 -14.87 14.16
CA ALA A 31 5.30 -13.81 14.43
C ALA A 31 3.89 -14.13 13.93
N ALA A 32 3.64 -15.31 13.37
CA ALA A 32 2.33 -15.70 12.88
C ALA A 32 1.30 -15.74 14.02
N MET A 33 0.15 -15.09 13.80
CA MET A 33 -0.95 -15.01 14.75
C MET A 33 -2.07 -15.97 14.38
N SER A 34 -2.80 -16.48 15.41
CA SER A 34 -4.03 -17.21 15.18
C SER A 34 -5.14 -16.28 14.61
N TYR A 35 -6.24 -16.87 14.14
CA TYR A 35 -7.41 -16.11 13.70
C TYR A 35 -7.91 -15.15 14.81
N ASP A 36 -8.05 -15.65 16.03
CA ASP A 36 -8.57 -14.85 17.15
C ASP A 36 -7.57 -13.78 17.61
N ASP A 37 -6.25 -14.06 17.54
CA ASP A 37 -5.22 -13.07 17.86
C ASP A 37 -5.24 -11.91 16.86
N ASN A 38 -5.45 -12.18 15.56
CA ASN A 38 -5.59 -11.15 14.53
C ASN A 38 -6.78 -10.22 14.82
N LEU A 39 -7.94 -10.77 15.20
CA LEU A 39 -9.12 -9.96 15.54
C LEU A 39 -8.91 -9.15 16.82
N THR A 40 -8.28 -9.76 17.83
CA THR A 40 -7.95 -9.10 19.09
C THR A 40 -6.99 -7.95 18.85
N TYR A 41 -5.91 -8.17 18.08
CA TYR A 41 -4.95 -7.13 17.74
C TYR A 41 -5.61 -5.97 16.97
N ALA A 42 -6.42 -6.27 15.96
CA ALA A 42 -7.12 -5.24 15.19
C ALA A 42 -7.99 -4.35 16.09
N LYS A 43 -8.69 -4.95 17.05
CA LYS A 43 -9.48 -4.20 18.04
C LYS A 43 -8.61 -3.32 18.93
N MET A 44 -7.47 -3.84 19.42
CA MET A 44 -6.53 -3.07 20.23
C MET A 44 -5.94 -1.88 19.45
N ALA A 45 -5.55 -2.10 18.17
CA ALA A 45 -5.04 -1.04 17.31
C ALA A 45 -6.08 0.07 17.06
N GLU A 46 -7.34 -0.30 16.86
CA GLU A 46 -8.45 0.66 16.79
C GLU A 46 -8.62 1.45 18.09
N ASP A 47 -8.60 0.77 19.24
CA ASP A 47 -8.82 1.39 20.56
C ASP A 47 -7.71 2.38 20.94
N ILE A 48 -6.47 2.19 20.48
CA ILE A 48 -5.38 3.15 20.68
C ILE A 48 -5.36 4.28 19.64
N GLY A 49 -6.26 4.25 18.65
CA GLY A 49 -6.46 5.33 17.71
C GLY A 49 -5.56 5.28 16.47
N VAL A 50 -5.17 4.10 15.99
CA VAL A 50 -4.52 3.93 14.69
C VAL A 50 -5.49 4.33 13.59
N ASP A 51 -5.03 5.12 12.60
CA ASP A 51 -5.89 5.60 11.51
C ASP A 51 -6.19 4.53 10.46
N ILE A 52 -5.21 3.66 10.17
CA ILE A 52 -5.30 2.62 9.12
C ILE A 52 -4.66 1.34 9.63
N ILE A 53 -5.37 0.21 9.51
CA ILE A 53 -4.85 -1.13 9.79
C ILE A 53 -4.71 -1.89 8.47
N GLU A 54 -3.50 -2.31 8.12
CA GLU A 54 -3.27 -3.23 7.00
C GLU A 54 -3.49 -4.66 7.50
N ALA A 55 -4.69 -5.19 7.21
CA ALA A 55 -5.22 -6.37 7.86
C ALA A 55 -4.69 -7.71 7.30
N GLY A 56 -4.02 -7.71 6.15
CA GLY A 56 -3.47 -8.92 5.55
C GLY A 56 -3.47 -8.93 4.03
N PHE A 57 -3.27 -10.13 3.45
CA PHE A 57 -3.19 -10.37 2.01
C PHE A 57 -4.25 -11.39 1.56
N PRO A 58 -5.48 -10.97 1.22
CA PRO A 58 -6.62 -11.87 0.95
C PRO A 58 -6.37 -12.91 -0.13
N ALA A 59 -5.56 -12.59 -1.13
CA ALA A 59 -5.24 -13.50 -2.23
C ALA A 59 -4.21 -14.59 -1.87
N ALA A 60 -3.55 -14.50 -0.70
CA ALA A 60 -2.54 -15.46 -0.28
C ALA A 60 -3.16 -16.81 0.12
N SER A 61 -4.30 -16.80 0.79
CA SER A 61 -5.01 -18.01 1.21
C SER A 61 -6.47 -17.72 1.59
N LYS A 62 -7.29 -18.80 1.66
CA LYS A 62 -8.66 -18.68 2.16
C LYS A 62 -8.71 -18.21 3.62
N MET A 63 -7.71 -18.57 4.42
CA MET A 63 -7.61 -18.14 5.81
C MET A 63 -7.37 -16.64 5.89
N GLU A 64 -6.38 -16.11 5.15
CA GLU A 64 -6.11 -14.68 5.03
C GLU A 64 -7.33 -13.88 4.57
N PHE A 65 -8.03 -14.38 3.53
CA PHE A 65 -9.27 -13.78 3.08
C PHE A 65 -10.31 -13.67 4.21
N ASN A 66 -10.50 -14.75 4.98
CA ASN A 66 -11.47 -14.77 6.06
C ASN A 66 -11.06 -13.84 7.23
N ILE A 67 -9.77 -13.76 7.57
CA ILE A 67 -9.23 -12.85 8.59
C ILE A 67 -9.51 -11.39 8.19
N VAL A 68 -9.09 -11.00 6.99
CA VAL A 68 -9.30 -9.62 6.50
C VAL A 68 -10.78 -9.26 6.46
N LYS A 69 -11.63 -10.17 5.97
CA LYS A 69 -13.08 -9.97 5.95
C LYS A 69 -13.66 -9.81 7.35
N ALA A 70 -13.23 -10.62 8.29
CA ALA A 70 -13.71 -10.53 9.68
C ALA A 70 -13.27 -9.23 10.34
N ILE A 71 -12.01 -8.81 10.16
CA ILE A 71 -11.51 -7.53 10.66
C ILE A 71 -12.32 -6.37 10.07
N ALA A 72 -12.51 -6.34 8.74
CA ALA A 72 -13.28 -5.28 8.08
C ALA A 72 -14.73 -5.18 8.60
N ASN A 73 -15.38 -6.32 8.86
CA ASN A 73 -16.75 -6.36 9.35
C ASN A 73 -16.89 -5.95 10.82
N ASN A 74 -15.85 -6.15 11.63
CA ASN A 74 -15.87 -5.84 13.07
C ASN A 74 -15.25 -4.48 13.41
N ALA A 75 -14.50 -3.88 12.51
CA ALA A 75 -13.92 -2.56 12.68
C ALA A 75 -14.99 -1.46 12.76
N GLY A 76 -14.74 -0.45 13.58
CA GLY A 76 -15.57 0.75 13.65
C GLY A 76 -15.38 1.67 12.44
N GLN A 77 -16.13 2.76 12.42
CA GLN A 77 -16.04 3.77 11.34
C GLN A 77 -14.83 4.70 11.47
N SER A 78 -14.16 4.69 12.63
CA SER A 78 -13.04 5.58 12.94
C SER A 78 -11.71 5.11 12.35
N VAL A 79 -11.58 3.83 12.02
CA VAL A 79 -10.37 3.22 11.46
C VAL A 79 -10.61 2.75 10.03
N ALA A 80 -9.63 2.98 9.15
CA ALA A 80 -9.66 2.43 7.81
C ALA A 80 -9.02 1.03 7.79
N ILE A 81 -9.58 0.10 7.00
CA ILE A 81 -9.01 -1.22 6.81
C ILE A 81 -8.41 -1.32 5.42
N ALA A 82 -7.10 -1.59 5.37
CA ALA A 82 -6.36 -1.84 4.15
C ALA A 82 -6.11 -3.33 3.94
N ALA A 83 -6.14 -3.77 2.68
CA ALA A 83 -5.79 -5.13 2.28
C ALA A 83 -4.77 -5.09 1.14
N LEU A 84 -3.69 -5.89 1.28
CA LEU A 84 -2.60 -5.92 0.31
C LEU A 84 -2.94 -6.78 -0.90
N SER A 85 -2.51 -6.32 -2.08
CA SER A 85 -2.49 -7.10 -3.31
C SER A 85 -1.24 -6.80 -4.15
N GLN A 86 -0.86 -7.72 -5.00
CA GLN A 86 -0.02 -7.35 -6.14
C GLN A 86 -0.87 -6.57 -7.16
N LEU A 87 -0.24 -5.86 -8.08
CA LEU A 87 -0.91 -5.19 -9.20
C LEU A 87 -1.44 -6.22 -10.21
N LYS A 88 -2.45 -6.99 -9.78
CA LYS A 88 -3.12 -8.05 -10.55
C LYS A 88 -4.62 -7.99 -10.28
N GLU A 89 -5.42 -7.98 -11.35
CA GLU A 89 -6.88 -7.84 -11.25
C GLU A 89 -7.52 -8.83 -10.27
N ALA A 90 -7.23 -10.13 -10.41
CA ALA A 90 -7.79 -11.15 -9.55
C ALA A 90 -7.43 -10.99 -8.06
N GLN A 91 -6.26 -10.44 -7.75
CA GLN A 91 -5.85 -10.19 -6.37
C GLN A 91 -6.52 -8.94 -5.80
N MET A 92 -6.65 -7.87 -6.60
CA MET A 92 -7.41 -6.68 -6.21
C MET A 92 -8.89 -7.01 -6.03
N GLU A 93 -9.46 -7.91 -6.84
CA GLU A 93 -10.83 -8.44 -6.64
C GLU A 93 -10.96 -9.23 -5.33
N ALA A 94 -9.96 -10.02 -4.96
CA ALA A 94 -9.95 -10.72 -3.67
C ALA A 94 -9.95 -9.72 -2.50
N CYS A 95 -9.17 -8.62 -2.57
CA CYS A 95 -9.21 -7.53 -1.60
C CYS A 95 -10.59 -6.86 -1.56
N ALA A 96 -11.14 -6.48 -2.71
CA ALA A 96 -12.46 -5.88 -2.82
C ALA A 96 -13.53 -6.75 -2.16
N ASN A 97 -13.55 -8.06 -2.47
CA ASN A 97 -14.51 -9.01 -1.91
C ASN A 97 -14.35 -9.24 -0.39
N ALA A 98 -13.13 -9.13 0.14
CA ALA A 98 -12.90 -9.20 1.58
C ALA A 98 -13.36 -7.93 2.30
N LEU A 99 -13.18 -6.76 1.68
CA LEU A 99 -13.43 -5.46 2.29
C LEU A 99 -14.87 -4.94 2.10
N ILE A 100 -15.58 -5.36 1.05
CA ILE A 100 -16.83 -4.71 0.59
C ILE A 100 -17.91 -4.59 1.69
N SER A 101 -18.00 -5.58 2.57
CA SER A 101 -18.97 -5.60 3.66
C SER A 101 -18.51 -4.86 4.93
N GLY A 102 -17.31 -4.28 4.93
CA GLY A 102 -16.79 -3.54 6.07
C GLY A 102 -17.54 -2.23 6.35
N ASN A 103 -17.57 -1.83 7.61
CA ASN A 103 -18.33 -0.67 8.09
C ASN A 103 -17.61 0.66 7.87
N GLY A 104 -16.28 0.65 7.88
CA GLY A 104 -15.45 1.85 7.77
C GLY A 104 -14.91 2.09 6.36
N ARG A 105 -13.95 2.99 6.28
CA ARG A 105 -13.18 3.30 5.09
C ARG A 105 -12.38 2.07 4.65
N LYS A 106 -12.36 1.77 3.34
CA LYS A 106 -11.79 0.56 2.75
C LYS A 106 -10.70 0.92 1.76
N ILE A 107 -9.52 0.33 1.95
CA ILE A 107 -8.34 0.64 1.14
C ILE A 107 -7.83 -0.64 0.47
N ILE A 108 -7.70 -0.62 -0.85
CA ILE A 108 -6.92 -1.61 -1.58
C ILE A 108 -5.49 -1.08 -1.67
N HIS A 109 -4.57 -1.71 -0.94
CA HIS A 109 -3.15 -1.41 -1.03
C HIS A 109 -2.50 -2.33 -2.06
N THR A 110 -2.01 -1.76 -3.15
CA THR A 110 -1.29 -2.53 -4.16
C THR A 110 0.13 -2.00 -4.33
N TYR A 111 1.02 -2.83 -4.89
CA TYR A 111 2.41 -2.45 -5.08
C TYR A 111 2.96 -2.90 -6.42
N PHE A 112 4.00 -2.21 -6.86
CA PHE A 112 4.79 -2.58 -8.02
C PHE A 112 6.27 -2.26 -7.79
N PRO A 113 7.21 -3.18 -8.13
CA PRO A 113 8.63 -2.94 -7.98
C PRO A 113 9.12 -1.88 -8.98
N VAL A 114 9.96 -0.96 -8.50
CA VAL A 114 10.54 0.11 -9.34
C VAL A 114 12.07 0.13 -9.31
N SER A 115 12.71 -0.65 -8.45
CA SER A 115 14.16 -0.83 -8.52
C SER A 115 14.51 -1.84 -9.63
N PRO A 116 15.62 -1.65 -10.36
CA PRO A 116 16.01 -2.54 -11.46
C PRO A 116 16.13 -4.01 -11.02
N ASP A 117 16.71 -4.27 -9.85
CA ASP A 117 16.90 -5.61 -9.33
C ASP A 117 15.59 -6.33 -9.03
N LEU A 118 14.63 -5.63 -8.41
CA LEU A 118 13.31 -6.18 -8.10
C LEU A 118 12.48 -6.39 -9.37
N ILE A 119 12.55 -5.49 -10.35
CA ILE A 119 11.88 -5.65 -11.65
C ILE A 119 12.41 -6.91 -12.32
N LYS A 120 13.75 -7.05 -12.38
CA LYS A 120 14.40 -8.22 -13.01
C LYS A 120 14.00 -9.52 -12.33
N ALA A 121 13.96 -9.54 -11.00
CA ALA A 121 13.60 -10.74 -10.22
C ALA A 121 12.12 -11.13 -10.36
N SER A 122 11.20 -10.15 -10.44
CA SER A 122 9.76 -10.39 -10.39
C SER A 122 9.10 -10.56 -11.76
N ILE A 123 9.54 -9.82 -12.78
CA ILE A 123 8.84 -9.75 -14.08
C ILE A 123 9.76 -10.04 -15.26
N GLY A 124 11.06 -9.86 -15.09
CA GLY A 124 12.07 -9.90 -16.14
C GLY A 124 12.18 -8.59 -16.92
N GLU A 125 13.36 -8.35 -17.46
CA GLU A 125 13.65 -7.14 -18.24
C GLU A 125 12.76 -7.04 -19.50
N GLY A 126 12.30 -5.86 -19.81
CA GLY A 126 11.55 -5.55 -21.05
C GLY A 126 10.03 -5.75 -20.99
N LYS A 127 9.45 -6.20 -19.88
CA LYS A 127 8.00 -6.44 -19.76
C LYS A 127 7.23 -5.35 -19.00
N ILE A 128 7.84 -4.17 -18.79
CA ILE A 128 7.24 -3.12 -17.95
C ILE A 128 6.42 -2.08 -18.72
N GLY A 129 6.58 -1.98 -20.04
CA GLY A 129 5.97 -0.90 -20.83
C GLY A 129 4.44 -0.82 -20.79
N HIS A 130 3.75 -1.91 -20.47
CA HIS A 130 2.29 -1.94 -20.35
C HIS A 130 1.77 -1.59 -18.95
N ILE A 131 2.65 -1.56 -17.95
CA ILE A 131 2.24 -1.39 -16.54
C ILE A 131 1.53 -0.06 -16.26
N PRO A 132 1.95 1.11 -16.78
CA PRO A 132 1.20 2.34 -16.60
C PRO A 132 -0.25 2.27 -17.12
N SER A 133 -0.48 1.58 -18.25
CA SER A 133 -1.83 1.35 -18.78
C SER A 133 -2.63 0.39 -17.90
N LEU A 134 -1.99 -0.63 -17.34
CA LEU A 134 -2.61 -1.55 -16.37
C LEU A 134 -3.01 -0.82 -15.09
N VAL A 135 -2.16 0.08 -14.57
CA VAL A 135 -2.49 0.94 -13.41
C VAL A 135 -3.75 1.75 -13.69
N ARG A 136 -3.81 2.47 -14.82
CA ARG A 136 -5.02 3.25 -15.18
C ARG A 136 -6.27 2.38 -15.24
N SER A 137 -6.17 1.21 -15.83
CA SER A 137 -7.30 0.28 -15.97
C SER A 137 -7.79 -0.23 -14.62
N LEU A 138 -6.88 -0.73 -13.78
CA LEU A 138 -7.24 -1.33 -12.50
C LEU A 138 -7.69 -0.27 -11.49
N PHE A 139 -6.96 0.85 -11.38
CA PHE A 139 -7.34 1.90 -10.44
C PHE A 139 -8.69 2.51 -10.84
N GLY A 140 -8.91 2.82 -12.13
CA GLY A 140 -10.21 3.30 -12.60
C GLY A 140 -11.37 2.32 -12.39
N LYS A 141 -11.09 1.00 -12.28
CA LYS A 141 -12.09 -0.01 -11.93
C LYS A 141 -12.44 0.03 -10.45
N PHE A 142 -11.42 0.07 -9.57
CA PHE A 142 -11.61 -0.13 -8.12
C PHE A 142 -11.79 1.17 -7.33
N SER A 143 -11.30 2.32 -7.80
CA SER A 143 -11.40 3.62 -7.09
C SER A 143 -12.83 4.14 -6.91
N LYS A 144 -13.81 3.52 -7.57
CA LYS A 144 -15.23 3.87 -7.42
C LYS A 144 -15.79 3.51 -6.04
N ASP A 145 -15.28 2.43 -5.46
CA ASP A 145 -15.82 1.83 -4.22
C ASP A 145 -14.76 1.74 -3.11
N PHE A 146 -13.48 1.90 -3.46
CA PHE A 146 -12.34 1.73 -2.56
C PHE A 146 -11.33 2.85 -2.76
N ASP A 147 -10.70 3.28 -1.68
CA ASP A 147 -9.50 4.10 -1.79
C ASP A 147 -8.33 3.22 -2.25
N ILE A 148 -7.48 3.76 -3.11
CA ILE A 148 -6.30 3.06 -3.61
C ILE A 148 -5.05 3.63 -2.97
N GLN A 149 -4.28 2.76 -2.32
CA GLN A 149 -2.91 3.06 -1.90
C GLN A 149 -1.95 2.31 -2.80
N PHE A 150 -0.96 3.01 -3.34
CA PHE A 150 0.00 2.43 -4.28
C PHE A 150 1.44 2.58 -3.79
N SER A 151 2.12 1.46 -3.56
CA SER A 151 3.53 1.41 -3.18
C SER A 151 4.43 1.17 -4.38
N LEU A 152 5.45 2.03 -4.54
CA LEU A 152 6.54 1.84 -5.48
C LEU A 152 7.70 1.13 -4.77
N GLU A 153 7.68 -0.21 -4.77
CA GLU A 153 8.61 -1.05 -4.02
C GLU A 153 10.06 -0.86 -4.49
N GLY A 154 10.97 -0.63 -3.53
CA GLY A 154 12.37 -0.33 -3.82
C GLY A 154 12.60 1.07 -4.38
N PHE A 155 11.74 2.04 -4.05
CA PHE A 155 11.81 3.40 -4.57
C PHE A 155 13.15 4.09 -4.29
N SER A 156 13.73 3.90 -3.12
CA SER A 156 15.04 4.46 -2.74
C SER A 156 16.17 4.07 -3.70
N ARG A 157 16.04 2.93 -4.38
CA ARG A 157 17.00 2.42 -5.39
C ARG A 157 16.53 2.62 -6.83
N SER A 158 15.41 3.30 -7.05
CA SER A 158 15.00 3.74 -8.38
C SER A 158 15.81 4.98 -8.77
N THR A 159 16.15 5.11 -10.05
CA THR A 159 16.75 6.34 -10.57
C THR A 159 15.66 7.36 -10.87
N ILE A 160 15.80 8.59 -10.36
CA ILE A 160 14.82 9.69 -10.58
C ILE A 160 14.60 9.96 -12.08
N ASP A 161 15.62 9.72 -12.90
CA ASP A 161 15.55 9.90 -14.36
C ASP A 161 14.91 8.70 -15.09
N ASN A 162 14.41 7.71 -14.34
CA ASN A 162 13.73 6.57 -14.92
C ASN A 162 12.35 7.00 -15.45
N SER A 163 12.21 7.16 -16.74
CA SER A 163 10.96 7.55 -17.42
C SER A 163 9.80 6.63 -17.04
N PHE A 164 10.07 5.35 -16.83
CA PHE A 164 9.06 4.37 -16.40
C PHE A 164 8.46 4.72 -15.03
N VAL A 165 9.29 5.11 -14.04
CA VAL A 165 8.80 5.50 -12.71
C VAL A 165 7.93 6.74 -12.79
N VAL A 166 8.35 7.73 -13.61
CA VAL A 166 7.56 8.94 -13.86
C VAL A 166 6.22 8.63 -14.51
N ASP A 167 6.21 7.76 -15.52
CA ASP A 167 4.99 7.34 -16.20
C ASP A 167 4.05 6.55 -15.30
N LEU A 168 4.61 5.72 -14.42
CA LEU A 168 3.87 4.96 -13.41
C LEU A 168 3.22 5.89 -12.38
N LEU A 169 3.97 6.86 -11.85
CA LEU A 169 3.45 7.88 -10.94
C LEU A 169 2.34 8.71 -11.60
N ARG A 170 2.56 9.14 -12.84
CA ARG A 170 1.55 9.89 -13.61
C ARG A 170 0.27 9.06 -13.78
N ALA A 171 0.42 7.78 -14.16
CA ALA A 171 -0.71 6.87 -14.31
C ALA A 171 -1.51 6.71 -13.01
N ALA A 172 -0.83 6.60 -11.87
CA ALA A 172 -1.47 6.50 -10.56
C ALA A 172 -2.23 7.79 -10.21
N VAL A 173 -1.59 8.96 -10.35
CA VAL A 173 -2.22 10.26 -10.05
C VAL A 173 -3.43 10.54 -10.95
N GLU A 174 -3.33 10.24 -12.24
CA GLU A 174 -4.44 10.39 -13.20
C GLU A 174 -5.62 9.45 -12.93
N SER A 175 -5.42 8.44 -12.08
CA SER A 175 -6.42 7.41 -11.72
C SER A 175 -6.93 7.54 -10.29
N ASP A 176 -6.87 8.75 -9.72
CA ASP A 176 -7.39 9.08 -8.38
C ASP A 176 -6.82 8.20 -7.25
N VAL A 177 -5.50 7.88 -7.32
CA VAL A 177 -4.83 7.22 -6.20
C VAL A 177 -4.87 8.12 -4.96
N GLU A 178 -5.31 7.58 -3.83
CA GLU A 178 -5.41 8.33 -2.57
C GLU A 178 -4.04 8.55 -1.92
N VAL A 179 -3.19 7.51 -1.93
CA VAL A 179 -1.86 7.55 -1.32
C VAL A 179 -0.84 6.90 -2.24
N ILE A 180 0.27 7.62 -2.49
CA ILE A 180 1.48 7.06 -3.07
C ILE A 180 2.46 6.81 -1.94
N ASN A 181 2.86 5.56 -1.76
CA ASN A 181 3.85 5.14 -0.78
C ASN A 181 5.21 4.91 -1.47
N LEU A 182 6.26 5.50 -0.91
CA LEU A 182 7.62 5.47 -1.44
C LEU A 182 8.55 4.77 -0.44
N PRO A 183 8.52 3.43 -0.36
CA PRO A 183 9.23 2.69 0.66
C PRO A 183 10.73 2.56 0.34
N ASP A 184 11.55 2.66 1.38
CA ASP A 184 12.92 2.13 1.38
C ASP A 184 12.88 0.65 1.76
N THR A 185 12.46 -0.18 0.80
CA THR A 185 12.11 -1.61 1.01
C THR A 185 13.27 -2.43 1.56
N ILE A 186 14.51 -2.08 1.18
CA ILE A 186 15.70 -2.85 1.54
C ILE A 186 16.36 -2.24 2.78
N GLY A 187 16.06 -0.99 3.07
CA GLY A 187 16.67 -0.22 4.14
C GLY A 187 18.11 0.23 3.84
N GLY A 188 18.56 1.20 4.60
CA GLY A 188 19.94 1.67 4.56
C GLY A 188 20.26 2.74 3.53
N ASP A 189 19.29 3.19 2.75
CA ASP A 189 19.49 4.37 1.91
C ASP A 189 19.26 5.63 2.73
N VAL A 190 20.31 6.43 2.82
CA VAL A 190 20.22 7.76 3.44
C VAL A 190 19.70 8.72 2.39
N PHE A 191 18.49 9.23 2.56
CA PHE A 191 18.04 10.41 1.82
C PHE A 191 18.92 11.60 2.23
N CYS A 192 20.10 11.74 1.64
CA CYS A 192 20.90 12.93 1.77
C CYS A 192 20.18 14.09 1.08
N CYS A 193 19.43 14.88 1.84
CA CYS A 193 19.07 16.24 1.45
C CYS A 193 20.34 17.10 1.45
N GLY A 194 21.29 16.83 0.58
CA GLY A 194 22.55 17.52 0.54
C GLY A 194 23.26 17.27 -0.76
N GLY A 195 23.01 18.13 -1.73
CA GLY A 195 23.86 18.21 -2.88
C GLY A 195 25.27 18.62 -2.46
N SER A 196 26.25 17.96 -2.98
CA SER A 196 27.58 18.51 -3.21
C SER A 196 27.58 19.28 -4.52
#